data_6586f9b124fb95a432e7453ad6e0ab4b
#
_entry.id   6586f9b124fb95a432e7453ad6e0ab4b
#
_cell.length_a   1.000
_cell.length_b   1.000
_cell.length_c   1.000
_cell.angle_alpha   90.00
_cell.angle_beta   90.00
_cell.angle_gamma   90.00
#
_symmetry.space_group_name_H-M   'P 1'
#
loop_
_entity.id
_entity.type
_entity.pdbx_description
1 polymer ?
#
loop_
_entity_poly.entity_id
_entity_poly.type
_entity_poly.pdbx_seq_one_letter_code
_entity_poly.pdbx_strand_id
1 'polypeptide(L)'
;MKVSQYTKHDFDCVVVGAGVVGLSIARSLSKSGFQVTVLESKSVFGQETSSRNSGVIHAGIYYNQASLKSKFCREGNKALYEYASKRNINHKKCGKIIFARNYKESKKLFDLQTNARKNNIIL
;
A
#
# COMPACT_ATOMS: atom_id res chain seq x y z
N MET A 1 -18.04 -8.73 -45.15
CA MET A 1 -17.87 -8.39 -43.71
C MET A 1 -16.68 -7.45 -43.65
N LYS A 2 -16.90 -6.13 -43.43
CA LYS A 2 -15.80 -5.17 -43.40
C LYS A 2 -15.14 -5.30 -42.02
N VAL A 3 -13.87 -5.71 -41.99
CA VAL A 3 -13.04 -5.66 -40.78
C VAL A 3 -12.91 -4.20 -40.41
N SER A 4 -13.41 -3.84 -39.25
CA SER A 4 -13.26 -2.50 -38.68
C SER A 4 -11.78 -2.14 -38.66
N GLN A 5 -11.40 -1.04 -39.28
CA GLN A 5 -10.08 -0.46 -39.12
C GLN A 5 -9.92 -0.12 -37.63
N TYR A 6 -8.96 -0.76 -36.95
CA TYR A 6 -8.60 -0.41 -35.60
C TYR A 6 -8.12 1.04 -35.60
N THR A 7 -8.93 1.93 -35.09
CA THR A 7 -8.50 3.29 -34.82
C THR A 7 -7.37 3.24 -33.81
N LYS A 8 -6.29 3.96 -34.06
CA LYS A 8 -5.17 4.11 -33.14
C LYS A 8 -5.75 4.64 -31.82
N HIS A 9 -5.62 3.85 -30.76
CA HIS A 9 -6.12 4.26 -29.45
C HIS A 9 -5.23 5.37 -28.91
N ASP A 10 -5.86 6.37 -28.27
CA ASP A 10 -5.15 7.51 -27.65
C ASP A 10 -4.44 7.11 -26.34
N PHE A 11 -4.47 5.84 -25.96
CA PHE A 11 -3.85 5.30 -24.75
C PHE A 11 -3.41 3.83 -24.94
N ASP A 12 -2.33 3.45 -24.23
CA ASP A 12 -1.78 2.09 -24.26
C ASP A 12 -2.47 1.17 -23.27
N CYS A 13 -2.94 1.71 -22.15
CA CYS A 13 -3.61 0.93 -21.10
C CYS A 13 -4.64 1.73 -20.33
N VAL A 14 -5.61 1.01 -19.78
CA VAL A 14 -6.67 1.55 -18.93
C VAL A 14 -6.55 0.95 -17.53
N VAL A 15 -6.57 1.80 -16.52
CA VAL A 15 -6.66 1.41 -15.12
C VAL A 15 -8.07 1.73 -14.61
N VAL A 16 -8.78 0.72 -14.13
CA VAL A 16 -10.13 0.87 -13.59
C VAL A 16 -10.04 1.07 -12.08
N GLY A 17 -10.54 2.21 -11.62
CA GLY A 17 -10.53 2.62 -10.21
C GLY A 17 -9.39 3.59 -9.87
N ALA A 18 -9.75 4.78 -9.35
CA ALA A 18 -8.82 5.81 -8.92
C ALA A 18 -8.62 5.83 -7.39
N GLY A 19 -8.58 4.66 -6.76
CA GLY A 19 -8.09 4.48 -5.40
C GLY A 19 -6.57 4.48 -5.36
N VAL A 20 -5.97 4.40 -4.16
CA VAL A 20 -4.50 4.43 -3.98
C VAL A 20 -3.76 3.37 -4.79
N VAL A 21 -4.33 2.18 -4.93
CA VAL A 21 -3.73 1.09 -5.71
C VAL A 21 -3.75 1.43 -7.20
N GLY A 22 -4.92 1.78 -7.75
CA GLY A 22 -5.05 2.13 -9.17
C GLY A 22 -4.18 3.32 -9.56
N LEU A 23 -4.18 4.38 -8.76
CA LEU A 23 -3.32 5.55 -8.99
C LEU A 23 -1.83 5.22 -8.90
N SER A 24 -1.44 4.31 -8.02
CA SER A 24 -0.03 3.85 -7.92
C SER A 24 0.39 3.06 -9.15
N ILE A 25 -0.50 2.20 -9.66
CA ILE A 25 -0.27 1.42 -10.89
C ILE A 25 -0.19 2.36 -12.09
N ALA A 26 -1.18 3.25 -12.26
CA ALA A 26 -1.21 4.20 -13.35
C ALA A 26 0.07 5.08 -13.38
N ARG A 27 0.49 5.57 -12.22
CA ARG A 27 1.73 6.32 -12.07
C ARG A 27 2.96 5.50 -12.46
N SER A 28 3.02 4.23 -12.10
CA SER A 28 4.14 3.35 -12.44
C SER A 28 4.21 3.11 -13.94
N LEU A 29 3.09 2.80 -14.57
CA LEU A 29 2.98 2.60 -16.01
C LEU A 29 3.36 3.87 -16.79
N SER A 30 2.82 5.03 -16.39
CA SER A 30 3.15 6.32 -17.01
C SER A 30 4.64 6.65 -16.91
N LYS A 31 5.29 6.34 -15.78
CA LYS A 31 6.76 6.49 -15.64
C LYS A 31 7.56 5.55 -16.53
N SER A 32 6.97 4.44 -16.93
CA SER A 32 7.56 3.50 -17.89
C SER A 32 7.28 3.86 -19.34
N GLY A 33 6.67 5.02 -19.60
CA GLY A 33 6.43 5.55 -20.94
C GLY A 33 5.07 5.22 -21.54
N PHE A 34 4.20 4.49 -20.82
CA PHE A 34 2.85 4.18 -21.32
C PHE A 34 1.91 5.37 -21.19
N GLN A 35 1.05 5.56 -22.20
CA GLN A 35 -0.10 6.46 -22.14
C GLN A 35 -1.23 5.74 -21.38
N VAL A 36 -1.55 6.24 -20.18
CA VAL A 36 -2.46 5.57 -19.25
C VAL A 36 -3.72 6.40 -19.06
N THR A 37 -4.87 5.75 -19.27
CA THR A 37 -6.19 6.31 -18.90
C THR A 37 -6.65 5.67 -17.59
N VAL A 38 -7.17 6.48 -16.67
CA VAL A 38 -7.77 6.01 -15.42
C VAL A 38 -9.27 6.27 -15.46
N LEU A 39 -10.06 5.23 -15.25
CA LEU A 39 -11.51 5.31 -15.15
C LEU A 39 -11.94 5.20 -13.69
N GLU A 40 -12.75 6.15 -13.23
CA GLU A 40 -13.32 6.17 -11.88
C GLU A 40 -14.84 6.33 -11.97
N SER A 41 -15.55 5.54 -11.16
CA SER A 41 -17.03 5.58 -11.10
C SER A 41 -17.57 6.74 -10.28
N LYS A 42 -16.77 7.30 -9.39
CA LYS A 42 -17.13 8.44 -8.55
C LYS A 42 -16.70 9.75 -9.19
N SER A 43 -17.26 10.84 -8.73
CA SER A 43 -16.95 12.19 -9.21
C SER A 43 -15.53 12.66 -8.85
N VAL A 44 -14.92 12.06 -7.84
CA VAL A 44 -13.56 12.40 -7.35
C VAL A 44 -12.81 11.10 -7.01
N PHE A 45 -11.50 11.10 -7.22
CA PHE A 45 -10.63 9.97 -6.87
C PHE A 45 -10.61 9.70 -5.35
N GLY A 46 -10.34 8.47 -4.97
CA GLY A 46 -10.06 8.06 -3.59
C GLY A 46 -11.24 8.11 -2.63
N GLN A 47 -12.47 8.25 -3.08
CA GLN A 47 -13.67 8.39 -2.21
C GLN A 47 -14.07 7.13 -1.43
N GLU A 48 -13.62 5.96 -1.85
CA GLU A 48 -13.93 4.68 -1.21
C GLU A 48 -12.90 4.32 -0.12
N THR A 49 -12.45 3.09 -0.08
CA THR A 49 -11.52 2.54 0.93
C THR A 49 -10.26 3.39 1.13
N SER A 50 -9.77 4.04 0.08
CA SER A 50 -8.54 4.85 0.15
C SER A 50 -8.66 6.10 1.02
N SER A 51 -9.86 6.64 1.20
CA SER A 51 -10.13 7.76 2.13
C SER A 51 -10.61 7.31 3.51
N ARG A 52 -10.89 6.02 3.68
CA ARG A 52 -11.52 5.46 4.90
C ARG A 52 -10.59 4.46 5.58
N ASN A 53 -9.43 4.94 6.01
CA ASN A 53 -8.43 4.13 6.68
C ASN A 53 -7.87 4.86 7.90
N SER A 54 -7.08 4.17 8.71
CA SER A 54 -6.51 4.71 9.94
C SER A 54 -5.28 5.62 9.75
N GLY A 55 -4.83 5.83 8.51
CA GLY A 55 -3.62 6.60 8.22
C GLY A 55 -2.32 5.98 8.74
N VAL A 56 -2.34 4.70 9.12
CA VAL A 56 -1.17 4.03 9.70
C VAL A 56 -0.35 3.33 8.62
N ILE A 57 0.93 3.66 8.56
CA ILE A 57 1.90 2.92 7.75
C ILE A 57 2.31 1.66 8.53
N HIS A 58 1.76 0.51 8.15
CA HIS A 58 1.95 -0.75 8.88
C HIS A 58 3.36 -1.30 8.73
N ALA A 59 3.94 -1.79 9.85
CA ALA A 59 5.25 -2.44 9.86
C ALA A 59 5.21 -3.94 9.50
N GLY A 60 4.02 -4.57 9.53
CA GLY A 60 3.89 -6.00 9.25
C GLY A 60 4.06 -6.92 10.46
N ILE A 61 4.10 -6.37 11.68
CA ILE A 61 4.39 -7.07 12.93
C ILE A 61 3.45 -8.24 13.25
N TYR A 62 2.19 -8.17 12.80
CA TYR A 62 1.15 -9.16 13.12
C TYR A 62 1.05 -10.30 12.10
N TYR A 63 1.73 -10.21 10.97
CA TYR A 63 1.52 -11.13 9.85
C TYR A 63 2.52 -12.28 9.86
N ASN A 64 2.08 -13.44 9.36
CA ASN A 64 2.96 -14.59 9.19
C ASN A 64 4.10 -14.23 8.21
N GLN A 65 5.32 -14.61 8.56
CA GLN A 65 6.55 -14.32 7.79
C GLN A 65 6.45 -14.74 6.32
N ALA A 66 5.85 -15.89 6.03
CA ALA A 66 5.70 -16.42 4.68
C ALA A 66 4.60 -15.75 3.85
N SER A 67 3.79 -14.85 4.45
CA SER A 67 2.67 -14.22 3.74
C SER A 67 3.12 -13.05 2.87
N LEU A 68 2.50 -12.90 1.70
CA LEU A 68 2.65 -11.71 0.86
C LEU A 68 2.32 -10.42 1.61
N LYS A 69 1.37 -10.49 2.54
CA LYS A 69 0.98 -9.36 3.38
C LYS A 69 2.13 -8.90 4.29
N SER A 70 2.88 -9.84 4.89
CA SER A 70 4.08 -9.51 5.66
C SER A 70 5.15 -8.87 4.77
N LYS A 71 5.44 -9.49 3.62
CA LYS A 71 6.42 -9.00 2.65
C LYS A 71 6.09 -7.56 2.22
N PHE A 72 4.89 -7.34 1.69
CA PHE A 72 4.50 -6.03 1.15
C PHE A 72 4.32 -4.96 2.24
N CYS A 73 3.93 -5.32 3.48
CA CYS A 73 3.91 -4.34 4.57
C CYS A 73 5.32 -3.85 4.91
N ARG A 74 6.32 -4.72 4.97
CA ARG A 74 7.70 -4.32 5.27
C ARG A 74 8.32 -3.48 4.17
N GLU A 75 8.22 -3.95 2.93
CA GLU A 75 8.74 -3.24 1.75
C GLU A 75 8.01 -1.90 1.55
N GLY A 76 6.69 -1.92 1.65
CA GLY A 76 5.84 -0.74 1.50
C GLY A 76 6.03 0.27 2.63
N ASN A 77 6.28 -0.17 3.87
CA ASN A 77 6.59 0.74 4.98
C ASN A 77 7.80 1.62 4.63
N LYS A 78 8.91 1.00 4.24
CA LYS A 78 10.12 1.73 3.83
C LYS A 78 9.86 2.65 2.65
N ALA A 79 9.25 2.11 1.60
CA ALA A 79 8.97 2.86 0.38
C ALA A 79 8.03 4.05 0.60
N LEU A 80 7.02 3.92 1.48
CA LEU A 80 6.09 5.00 1.79
C LEU A 80 6.74 6.14 2.58
N TYR A 81 7.60 5.84 3.56
CA TYR A 81 8.36 6.87 4.26
C TYR A 81 9.29 7.63 3.31
N GLU A 82 10.02 6.92 2.45
CA GLU A 82 10.88 7.55 1.44
C GLU A 82 10.07 8.40 0.45
N TYR A 83 8.94 7.88 0.00
CA TYR A 83 8.05 8.59 -0.93
C TYR A 83 7.48 9.86 -0.32
N ALA A 84 6.99 9.77 0.93
CA ALA A 84 6.42 10.90 1.63
C ALA A 84 7.46 12.00 1.90
N SER A 85 8.65 11.61 2.34
CA SER A 85 9.76 12.55 2.56
C SER A 85 10.19 13.25 1.28
N LYS A 86 10.39 12.50 0.18
CA LYS A 86 10.79 13.08 -1.12
C LYS A 86 9.75 14.01 -1.75
N ARG A 87 8.50 13.96 -1.28
CA ARG A 87 7.39 14.74 -1.83
C ARG A 87 6.78 15.74 -0.86
N ASN A 88 7.43 15.94 0.29
CA ASN A 88 6.96 16.84 1.35
C ASN A 88 5.52 16.51 1.79
N ILE A 89 5.15 15.20 1.79
CA ILE A 89 3.87 14.75 2.31
C ILE A 89 3.99 14.64 3.83
N ASN A 90 3.11 15.31 4.54
CA ASN A 90 3.09 15.29 6.01
C ASN A 90 2.94 13.86 6.54
N HIS A 91 3.91 13.43 7.32
CA HIS A 91 3.93 12.13 7.97
C HIS A 91 4.74 12.20 9.26
N LYS A 92 4.48 11.26 10.18
CA LYS A 92 5.18 11.19 11.45
C LYS A 92 5.57 9.76 11.76
N LYS A 93 6.83 9.52 12.04
CA LYS A 93 7.34 8.22 12.49
C LYS A 93 7.23 8.14 14.02
N CYS A 94 6.00 8.10 14.54
CA CYS A 94 5.73 8.18 15.98
C CYS A 94 5.89 6.84 16.72
N GLY A 95 6.09 5.73 15.99
CA GLY A 95 6.16 4.41 16.59
C GLY A 95 4.81 3.89 17.08
N LYS A 96 4.85 2.80 17.83
CA LYS A 96 3.71 2.16 18.46
C LYS A 96 4.13 1.50 19.75
N ILE A 97 3.38 1.69 20.81
CA ILE A 97 3.56 0.98 22.08
C ILE A 97 2.52 -0.15 22.16
N ILE A 98 2.98 -1.36 22.48
CA ILE A 98 2.13 -2.52 22.72
C ILE A 98 2.49 -3.01 24.11
N PHE A 99 1.50 -3.13 24.99
CA PHE A 99 1.71 -3.56 26.39
C PHE A 99 0.74 -4.67 26.77
N ALA A 100 1.12 -5.46 27.75
CA ALA A 100 0.31 -6.51 28.35
C ALA A 100 -0.18 -6.07 29.74
N ARG A 101 -1.45 -6.31 30.06
CA ARG A 101 -2.08 -5.97 31.33
C ARG A 101 -2.08 -7.14 32.33
N ASN A 102 -1.82 -8.36 31.86
CA ASN A 102 -1.83 -9.57 32.66
C ASN A 102 -0.92 -10.64 32.06
N TYR A 103 -0.70 -11.73 32.81
CA TYR A 103 0.18 -12.83 32.40
C TYR A 103 -0.23 -13.48 31.06
N LYS A 104 -1.53 -13.64 30.79
CA LYS A 104 -2.02 -14.25 29.54
C LYS A 104 -1.68 -13.34 28.34
N GLU A 105 -1.79 -12.05 28.51
CA GLU A 105 -1.41 -11.07 27.48
C GLU A 105 0.12 -10.98 27.31
N SER A 106 0.88 -11.14 28.40
CA SER A 106 2.35 -11.19 28.34
C SER A 106 2.86 -12.31 27.43
N LYS A 107 2.24 -13.50 27.49
CA LYS A 107 2.57 -14.59 26.58
C LYS A 107 2.34 -14.21 25.11
N LYS A 108 1.20 -13.59 24.81
CA LYS A 108 0.89 -13.11 23.46
C LYS A 108 1.86 -12.02 22.99
N LEU A 109 2.29 -11.15 23.90
CA LEU A 109 3.27 -10.11 23.61
C LEU A 109 4.63 -10.72 23.25
N PHE A 110 5.05 -11.76 23.95
CA PHE A 110 6.27 -12.51 23.64
C PHE A 110 6.20 -13.21 22.27
N ASP A 111 5.06 -13.83 21.95
CA ASP A 111 4.83 -14.46 20.65
C ASP A 111 4.89 -13.41 19.53
N LEU A 112 4.30 -12.23 19.77
CA LEU A 112 4.34 -11.10 18.82
C LEU A 112 5.78 -10.58 18.63
N GLN A 113 6.55 -10.45 19.70
CA GLN A 113 7.97 -10.08 19.62
C GLN A 113 8.78 -11.08 18.80
N THR A 114 8.54 -12.37 19.03
CA THR A 114 9.19 -13.44 18.27
C THR A 114 8.81 -13.36 16.78
N ASN A 115 7.54 -13.14 16.47
CA ASN A 115 7.08 -12.97 15.09
C ASN A 115 7.70 -11.72 14.43
N ALA A 116 7.81 -10.61 15.16
CA ALA A 116 8.45 -9.40 14.65
C ALA A 116 9.91 -9.64 14.28
N ARG A 117 10.67 -10.34 15.13
CA ARG A 117 12.06 -10.73 14.85
C ARG A 117 12.17 -11.59 13.59
N LYS A 118 11.29 -12.60 13.43
CA LYS A 118 11.21 -13.43 12.22
C LYS A 118 10.94 -12.59 10.96
N ASN A 119 10.21 -11.52 11.10
CA ASN A 119 9.89 -10.59 10.03
C ASN A 119 10.98 -9.50 9.84
N ASN A 120 12.10 -9.56 10.52
CA ASN A 120 13.17 -8.55 10.51
C ASN A 120 12.66 -7.14 10.88
N ILE A 121 11.70 -7.08 11.81
CA ILE A 121 11.18 -5.81 12.34
C ILE A 121 11.93 -5.52 13.64
N ILE A 122 12.58 -4.37 13.69
CA ILE A 122 13.27 -3.87 14.90
C ILE A 122 12.20 -3.31 15.85
N LEU A 123 12.23 -3.76 17.10
CA LEU A 123 11.35 -3.34 18.20
C LEU A 123 12.13 -2.52 19.20
#